data_1510d02f8d1500f89acb9c61c013913c
#
_entry.id   1510d02f8d1500f89acb9c61c013913c
#
_cell.length_a   1.000
_cell.length_b   1.000
_cell.length_c   1.000
_cell.angle_alpha   90.00
_cell.angle_beta   90.00
_cell.angle_gamma   90.00
#
_symmetry.space_group_name_H-M   'P 1'
#
loop_
_entity.id
_entity.type
_entity.pdbx_description
1 polymer ?
#
loop_
_entity_poly.entity_id
_entity_poly.type
_entity_poly.pdbx_seq_one_letter_code
_entity_poly.pdbx_strand_id
1 'polypeptide(L)'
;MFTKPRTLAASLFMLINTAAFADLAIIGHPDIDTGVLDTQNVRKLFLGERKSFPNGHYAKPFNHTVGSPDRKEFFTLVLSMQESNHNRHWKRKIAVGAGNSPPELVSHADLLKSISSTPGSIGYIDASKVDDSVQVLLTISDFGEV
;
A
#
# COMPACT_ATOMS: atom_id res chain seq x y z
N MET A 1 27.53 29.91 57.98
CA MET A 1 26.39 29.75 57.08
C MET A 1 26.83 28.91 55.89
N PHE A 2 26.39 27.67 55.85
CA PHE A 2 26.77 26.78 54.78
C PHE A 2 25.62 26.75 53.75
N THR A 3 25.86 27.28 52.56
CA THR A 3 24.98 27.16 51.43
C THR A 3 25.23 25.82 50.75
N LYS A 4 24.22 24.93 50.76
CA LYS A 4 24.24 23.70 50.02
C LYS A 4 24.11 24.01 48.54
N PRO A 5 24.94 23.43 47.66
CA PRO A 5 24.69 23.54 46.22
C PRO A 5 23.46 22.67 45.85
N ARG A 6 22.46 23.29 45.25
CA ARG A 6 21.38 22.60 44.60
C ARG A 6 21.91 22.00 43.29
N THR A 7 22.15 20.73 43.29
CA THR A 7 22.39 19.98 42.06
C THR A 7 21.07 19.94 41.27
N LEU A 8 21.01 20.74 40.22
CA LEU A 8 20.00 20.53 39.16
C LEU A 8 20.37 19.25 38.41
N ALA A 9 19.64 18.18 38.67
CA ALA A 9 19.65 17.01 37.78
C ALA A 9 18.95 17.39 36.50
N ALA A 10 19.71 17.67 35.44
CA ALA A 10 19.19 17.78 34.12
C ALA A 10 18.78 16.36 33.67
N SER A 11 17.49 16.05 33.73
CA SER A 11 16.94 14.86 33.13
C SER A 11 17.04 15.02 31.61
N LEU A 12 18.04 14.37 31.02
CA LEU A 12 18.20 14.25 29.60
C LEU A 12 17.09 13.30 29.12
N PHE A 13 15.97 13.84 28.70
CA PHE A 13 14.95 13.10 27.96
C PHE A 13 15.56 12.72 26.61
N MET A 14 16.09 11.51 26.48
CA MET A 14 16.36 10.89 25.19
C MET A 14 15.00 10.65 24.51
N LEU A 15 14.66 11.52 23.55
CA LEU A 15 13.66 11.23 22.54
C LEU A 15 14.19 10.07 21.71
N ILE A 16 13.79 8.87 22.07
CA ILE A 16 13.98 7.70 21.21
C ILE A 16 13.04 7.93 20.03
N ASN A 17 13.59 8.45 18.95
CA ASN A 17 12.91 8.48 17.66
C ASN A 17 12.84 7.02 17.18
N THR A 18 11.83 6.28 17.63
CA THR A 18 11.46 5.02 17.00
C THR A 18 10.93 5.40 15.62
N ALA A 19 11.73 5.14 14.58
CA ALA A 19 11.22 5.15 13.21
C ALA A 19 10.08 4.14 13.17
N ALA A 20 8.83 4.64 13.27
CA ALA A 20 7.66 3.82 13.03
C ALA A 20 7.71 3.47 11.54
N PHE A 21 7.99 2.21 11.19
CA PHE A 21 7.77 1.70 9.85
C PHE A 21 6.27 1.81 9.59
N ALA A 22 5.89 2.63 8.60
CA ALA A 22 4.51 2.81 8.23
C ALA A 22 4.00 1.50 7.63
N ASP A 23 2.91 0.96 8.17
CA ASP A 23 2.23 -0.17 7.57
C ASP A 23 1.63 0.24 6.24
N LEU A 24 1.59 -0.69 5.30
CA LEU A 24 0.93 -0.54 4.01
C LEU A 24 -0.47 -1.15 4.10
N ALA A 25 -1.49 -0.34 3.81
CA ALA A 25 -2.87 -0.81 3.74
C ALA A 25 -3.24 -1.15 2.30
N ILE A 26 -3.76 -2.34 2.08
CA ILE A 26 -4.46 -2.70 0.86
C ILE A 26 -5.91 -2.30 1.06
N ILE A 27 -6.40 -1.43 0.19
CA ILE A 27 -7.73 -0.81 0.29
C ILE A 27 -8.61 -1.16 -0.90
N GLY A 28 -9.90 -1.13 -0.69
CA GLY A 28 -10.90 -1.38 -1.72
C GLY A 28 -12.13 -0.50 -1.57
N HIS A 29 -12.99 -0.57 -2.57
CA HIS A 29 -14.29 0.08 -2.56
C HIS A 29 -15.04 -0.29 -1.25
N PRO A 30 -15.82 0.64 -0.64
CA PRO A 30 -16.48 0.39 0.65
C PRO A 30 -17.42 -0.82 0.64
N ASP A 31 -18.04 -1.14 -0.49
CA ASP A 31 -18.97 -2.28 -0.63
C ASP A 31 -18.31 -3.54 -1.22
N ILE A 32 -16.97 -3.58 -1.29
CA ILE A 32 -16.27 -4.71 -1.90
C ILE A 32 -16.32 -5.94 -1.02
N ASP A 33 -16.61 -7.08 -1.62
CA ASP A 33 -16.40 -8.41 -1.06
C ASP A 33 -15.35 -9.13 -1.91
N THR A 34 -14.22 -9.43 -1.32
CA THR A 34 -13.10 -10.08 -2.02
C THR A 34 -12.99 -11.56 -1.74
N GLY A 35 -13.73 -12.07 -0.73
CA GLY A 35 -13.37 -13.31 -0.07
C GLY A 35 -12.07 -13.16 0.72
N VAL A 36 -11.43 -14.25 1.07
CA VAL A 36 -10.16 -14.25 1.80
C VAL A 36 -9.03 -13.76 0.88
N LEU A 37 -8.45 -12.62 1.23
CA LEU A 37 -7.39 -11.97 0.46
C LEU A 37 -6.05 -12.09 1.21
N ASP A 38 -5.02 -12.51 0.51
CA ASP A 38 -3.64 -12.57 1.00
C ASP A 38 -2.70 -11.79 0.07
N THR A 39 -1.46 -11.64 0.48
CA THR A 39 -0.43 -10.93 -0.28
C THR A 39 -0.23 -11.52 -1.68
N GLN A 40 -0.32 -12.84 -1.83
CA GLN A 40 -0.15 -13.52 -3.12
C GLN A 40 -1.30 -13.19 -4.08
N ASN A 41 -2.53 -13.15 -3.58
CA ASN A 41 -3.69 -12.74 -4.37
C ASN A 41 -3.57 -11.30 -4.83
N VAL A 42 -3.17 -10.40 -3.95
CA VAL A 42 -2.92 -8.97 -4.29
C VAL A 42 -1.84 -8.87 -5.37
N ARG A 43 -0.71 -9.55 -5.20
CA ARG A 43 0.37 -9.59 -6.19
C ARG A 43 -0.12 -10.01 -7.58
N LYS A 44 -0.86 -11.09 -7.67
CA LYS A 44 -1.40 -11.62 -8.93
C LYS A 44 -2.36 -10.64 -9.60
N LEU A 45 -3.18 -9.95 -8.83
CA LEU A 45 -4.11 -8.93 -9.35
C LEU A 45 -3.34 -7.75 -9.97
N PHE A 46 -2.33 -7.23 -9.27
CA PHE A 46 -1.53 -6.09 -9.74
C PHE A 46 -0.57 -6.43 -10.89
N LEU A 47 -0.24 -7.69 -11.08
CA LEU A 47 0.56 -8.16 -12.22
C LEU A 47 -0.30 -8.67 -13.40
N GLY A 48 -1.63 -8.61 -13.28
CA GLY A 48 -2.54 -9.09 -14.31
C GLY A 48 -2.51 -10.60 -14.52
N GLU A 49 -1.97 -11.36 -13.57
CA GLU A 49 -1.99 -12.83 -13.58
C GLU A 49 -3.37 -13.37 -13.19
N ARG A 50 -4.11 -12.59 -12.44
CA ARG A 50 -5.54 -12.80 -12.15
C ARG A 50 -6.31 -11.50 -12.38
N LYS A 51 -7.54 -11.61 -12.85
CA LYS A 51 -8.45 -10.48 -13.07
C LYS A 51 -9.60 -10.42 -12.06
N SER A 52 -9.70 -11.44 -11.22
CA SER A 52 -10.78 -11.57 -10.24
C SER A 52 -10.23 -11.84 -8.85
N PHE A 53 -10.96 -11.36 -7.84
CA PHE A 53 -10.75 -11.74 -6.44
C PHE A 53 -11.00 -13.24 -6.22
N PRO A 54 -10.59 -13.81 -5.06
CA PRO A 54 -10.81 -15.22 -4.76
C PRO A 54 -12.27 -15.67 -4.87
N ASN A 55 -13.23 -14.77 -4.61
CA ASN A 55 -14.65 -15.05 -4.73
C ASN A 55 -15.22 -14.91 -6.16
N GLY A 56 -14.40 -14.60 -7.16
CA GLY A 56 -14.77 -14.50 -8.56
C GLY A 56 -15.20 -13.11 -9.07
N HIS A 57 -15.34 -12.13 -8.19
CA HIS A 57 -15.64 -10.75 -8.59
C HIS A 57 -14.46 -10.09 -9.30
N TYR A 58 -14.72 -9.35 -10.36
CA TYR A 58 -13.67 -8.64 -11.10
C TYR A 58 -13.00 -7.58 -10.25
N ALA A 59 -11.67 -7.54 -10.34
CA ALA A 59 -10.83 -6.56 -9.67
C ALA A 59 -10.37 -5.47 -10.63
N LYS A 60 -10.36 -4.22 -10.15
CA LYS A 60 -9.84 -3.04 -10.86
C LYS A 60 -8.71 -2.42 -10.04
N PRO A 61 -7.45 -2.87 -10.25
CA PRO A 61 -6.33 -2.32 -9.52
C PRO A 61 -6.00 -0.89 -9.96
N PHE A 62 -5.65 -0.05 -8.98
CA PHE A 62 -5.06 1.27 -9.18
C PHE A 62 -3.66 1.32 -8.56
N ASN A 63 -2.73 1.94 -9.26
CA ASN A 63 -1.35 2.09 -8.82
C ASN A 63 -1.05 3.55 -8.46
N HIS A 64 0.06 3.79 -7.78
CA HIS A 64 0.65 5.13 -7.65
C HIS A 64 1.66 5.36 -8.78
N THR A 65 1.92 6.61 -9.08
CA THR A 65 2.97 7.00 -10.04
C THR A 65 4.36 6.60 -9.54
N VAL A 66 5.26 6.40 -10.48
CA VAL A 66 6.69 6.14 -10.20
C VAL A 66 7.26 7.26 -9.31
N GLY A 67 8.05 6.87 -8.30
CA GLY A 67 8.64 7.80 -7.33
C GLY A 67 7.79 7.99 -6.06
N SER A 68 6.55 7.53 -6.03
CA SER A 68 5.74 7.52 -4.82
C SER A 68 6.37 6.60 -3.75
N PRO A 69 6.49 7.06 -2.49
CA PRO A 69 6.95 6.21 -1.39
C PRO A 69 6.08 4.96 -1.19
N ASP A 70 4.76 5.10 -1.31
CA ASP A 70 3.82 3.98 -1.18
C ASP A 70 4.04 2.94 -2.29
N ARG A 71 4.30 3.38 -3.52
CA ARG A 71 4.63 2.49 -4.63
C ARG A 71 5.92 1.72 -4.39
N LYS A 72 6.95 2.39 -3.90
CA LYS A 72 8.23 1.77 -3.58
C LYS A 72 8.07 0.68 -2.53
N GLU A 73 7.31 0.96 -1.48
CA GLU A 73 7.02 0.00 -0.42
C GLU A 73 6.20 -1.19 -0.93
N PHE A 74 5.15 -0.93 -1.70
CA PHE A 74 4.32 -1.97 -2.32
C PHE A 74 5.15 -2.88 -3.25
N PHE A 75 6.03 -2.32 -4.05
CA PHE A 75 6.90 -3.11 -4.91
C PHE A 75 7.86 -3.99 -4.12
N THR A 76 8.35 -3.51 -2.98
CA THR A 76 9.22 -4.27 -2.09
C THR A 76 8.46 -5.37 -1.36
N LEU A 77 7.35 -5.02 -0.70
CA LEU A 77 6.65 -5.92 0.22
C LEU A 77 5.71 -6.90 -0.49
N VAL A 78 5.07 -6.47 -1.58
CA VAL A 78 4.03 -7.26 -2.26
C VAL A 78 4.52 -7.84 -3.57
N LEU A 79 5.04 -7.00 -4.47
CA LEU A 79 5.46 -7.45 -5.79
C LEU A 79 6.82 -8.17 -5.78
N SER A 80 7.68 -7.86 -4.82
CA SER A 80 9.05 -8.38 -4.73
C SER A 80 9.81 -8.17 -6.04
N MET A 81 9.68 -6.98 -6.64
CA MET A 81 10.33 -6.66 -7.90
C MET A 81 10.71 -5.18 -8.00
N GLN A 82 11.66 -4.92 -8.89
CA GLN A 82 12.09 -3.56 -9.24
C GLN A 82 11.25 -2.98 -10.37
N GLU A 83 11.23 -1.66 -10.50
CA GLU A 83 10.51 -0.93 -11.56
C GLU A 83 10.89 -1.41 -12.97
N SER A 84 12.15 -1.68 -13.22
CA SER A 84 12.62 -2.18 -14.53
C SER A 84 12.01 -3.55 -14.90
N ASN A 85 11.86 -4.43 -13.92
CA ASN A 85 11.25 -5.74 -14.11
C ASN A 85 9.74 -5.62 -14.31
N HIS A 86 9.09 -4.74 -13.56
CA HIS A 86 7.67 -4.42 -13.70
C HIS A 86 7.38 -3.84 -15.10
N ASN A 87 8.18 -2.89 -15.56
CA ASN A 87 8.04 -2.34 -16.91
C ASN A 87 8.18 -3.41 -18.00
N ARG A 88 9.16 -4.29 -17.85
CA ARG A 88 9.39 -5.41 -18.80
C ARG A 88 8.22 -6.40 -18.79
N HIS A 89 7.68 -6.70 -17.62
CA HIS A 89 6.51 -7.56 -17.46
C HIS A 89 5.31 -7.02 -18.24
N TRP A 90 4.98 -5.74 -18.06
CA TRP A 90 3.83 -5.14 -18.74
C TRP A 90 4.05 -4.92 -20.23
N LYS A 91 5.25 -4.57 -20.65
CA LYS A 91 5.57 -4.50 -22.09
C LYS A 91 5.29 -5.82 -22.80
N ARG A 92 5.65 -6.94 -22.20
CA ARG A 92 5.35 -8.27 -22.75
C ARG A 92 3.86 -8.58 -22.78
N LYS A 93 3.14 -8.29 -21.70
CA LYS A 93 1.68 -8.51 -21.64
C LYS A 93 0.92 -7.67 -22.66
N ILE A 94 1.27 -6.40 -22.80
CA ILE A 94 0.66 -5.49 -23.77
C ILE A 94 0.95 -5.99 -25.20
N ALA A 95 2.17 -6.40 -25.48
CA ALA A 95 2.59 -6.88 -26.80
C ALA A 95 1.81 -8.13 -27.26
N VAL A 96 1.41 -9.00 -26.35
CA VAL A 96 0.60 -10.19 -26.66
C VAL A 96 -0.90 -9.99 -26.45
N GLY A 97 -1.35 -8.76 -26.17
CA GLY A 97 -2.75 -8.44 -25.96
C GLY A 97 -3.36 -8.99 -24.66
N ALA A 98 -2.52 -9.27 -23.65
CA ALA A 98 -2.95 -9.87 -22.38
C ALA A 98 -3.43 -8.86 -21.33
N GLY A 99 -3.69 -7.61 -21.71
CA GLY A 99 -4.19 -6.55 -20.84
C GLY A 99 -3.27 -5.33 -20.77
N ASN A 100 -3.66 -4.38 -19.93
CA ASN A 100 -2.96 -3.15 -19.67
C ASN A 100 -2.54 -3.08 -18.19
N SER A 101 -1.45 -2.33 -17.91
CA SER A 101 -1.05 -2.05 -16.54
C SER A 101 -2.14 -1.25 -15.80
N PRO A 102 -2.24 -1.40 -14.47
CA PRO A 102 -3.17 -0.62 -13.68
C PRO A 102 -2.96 0.90 -13.90
N PRO A 103 -4.06 1.69 -13.96
CA PRO A 103 -3.96 3.15 -14.00
C PRO A 103 -3.17 3.67 -12.81
N GLU A 104 -2.39 4.73 -13.05
CA GLU A 104 -1.55 5.36 -12.03
C GLU A 104 -2.17 6.67 -11.55
N LEU A 105 -2.18 6.89 -10.24
CA LEU A 105 -2.71 8.09 -9.59
C LEU A 105 -1.59 8.84 -8.87
N VAL A 106 -1.67 10.16 -8.88
CA VAL A 106 -0.59 11.04 -8.42
C VAL A 106 -0.63 11.26 -6.91
N SER A 107 -1.81 11.33 -6.30
CA SER A 107 -1.98 11.69 -4.90
C SER A 107 -2.80 10.68 -4.11
N HIS A 108 -2.64 10.69 -2.78
CA HIS A 108 -3.49 9.91 -1.87
C HIS A 108 -4.96 10.29 -2.02
N ALA A 109 -5.27 11.57 -2.16
CA ALA A 109 -6.64 12.06 -2.34
C ALA A 109 -7.28 11.51 -3.62
N ASP A 110 -6.54 11.52 -4.73
CA ASP A 110 -7.02 10.96 -6.00
C ASP A 110 -7.25 9.45 -5.90
N LEU A 111 -6.36 8.73 -5.21
CA LEU A 111 -6.52 7.30 -4.99
C LEU A 111 -7.78 7.01 -4.17
N LEU A 112 -7.94 7.65 -3.02
CA LEU A 112 -9.11 7.46 -2.15
C LEU A 112 -10.41 7.77 -2.89
N LYS A 113 -10.45 8.85 -3.69
CA LYS A 113 -11.58 9.21 -4.52
C LYS A 113 -11.88 8.15 -5.57
N SER A 114 -10.88 7.67 -6.27
CA SER A 114 -11.05 6.66 -7.33
C SER A 114 -11.51 5.33 -6.76
N ILE A 115 -10.94 4.88 -5.65
CA ILE A 115 -11.34 3.64 -4.96
C ILE A 115 -12.77 3.74 -4.44
N SER A 116 -13.12 4.85 -3.78
CA SER A 116 -14.46 5.04 -3.20
C SER A 116 -15.57 5.15 -4.24
N SER A 117 -15.26 5.57 -5.45
CA SER A 117 -16.23 5.78 -6.54
C SER A 117 -16.26 4.67 -7.58
N THR A 118 -15.33 3.71 -7.54
CA THR A 118 -15.21 2.65 -8.54
C THR A 118 -15.48 1.28 -7.92
N PRO A 119 -16.65 0.67 -8.18
CA PRO A 119 -16.93 -0.68 -7.69
C PRO A 119 -15.90 -1.71 -8.17
N GLY A 120 -15.50 -2.61 -7.28
CA GLY A 120 -14.48 -3.62 -7.57
C GLY A 120 -13.04 -3.13 -7.56
N SER A 121 -12.81 -1.87 -7.22
CA SER A 121 -11.46 -1.29 -7.19
C SER A 121 -10.65 -1.72 -5.96
N ILE A 122 -9.36 -1.84 -6.17
CA ILE A 122 -8.36 -2.16 -5.17
C ILE A 122 -7.13 -1.28 -5.38
N GLY A 123 -6.53 -0.85 -4.30
CA GLY A 123 -5.31 -0.06 -4.30
C GLY A 123 -4.51 -0.29 -3.04
N TYR A 124 -3.48 0.49 -2.85
CA TYR A 124 -2.64 0.47 -1.65
C TYR A 124 -2.27 1.90 -1.25
N ILE A 125 -2.08 2.10 0.04
CA ILE A 125 -1.77 3.41 0.61
C ILE A 125 -1.09 3.22 1.96
N ASP A 126 -0.28 4.18 2.37
CA ASP A 126 0.19 4.26 3.75
C ASP A 126 -1.01 4.16 4.70
N ALA A 127 -0.95 3.23 5.67
CA ALA A 127 -2.06 2.97 6.58
C ALA A 127 -2.50 4.21 7.36
N SER A 128 -1.58 5.15 7.64
CA SER A 128 -1.89 6.41 8.30
C SER A 128 -2.75 7.37 7.46
N LYS A 129 -2.89 7.13 6.16
CA LYS A 129 -3.65 7.95 5.21
C LYS A 129 -5.02 7.38 4.87
N VAL A 130 -5.37 6.22 5.38
CA VAL A 130 -6.70 5.61 5.19
C VAL A 130 -7.77 6.49 5.87
N ASP A 131 -8.90 6.66 5.20
CA ASP A 131 -10.09 7.31 5.74
C ASP A 131 -11.33 6.40 5.60
N ASP A 132 -12.49 6.89 6.05
CA ASP A 132 -13.75 6.12 6.06
C ASP A 132 -14.38 5.93 4.68
N SER A 133 -13.82 6.54 3.62
CA SER A 133 -14.33 6.42 2.25
C SER A 133 -14.02 5.08 1.58
N VAL A 134 -13.10 4.32 2.15
CA VAL A 134 -12.60 3.04 1.61
C VAL A 134 -12.59 1.97 2.69
N GLN A 135 -12.51 0.71 2.25
CA GLN A 135 -12.38 -0.44 3.15
C GLN A 135 -10.92 -0.91 3.16
N VAL A 136 -10.38 -1.19 4.35
CA VAL A 136 -9.09 -1.87 4.50
C VAL A 136 -9.32 -3.37 4.31
N LEU A 137 -8.64 -3.97 3.34
CA LEU A 137 -8.74 -5.37 3.00
C LEU A 137 -7.65 -6.22 3.64
N LEU A 138 -6.46 -5.65 3.76
CA LEU A 138 -5.28 -6.30 4.29
C LEU A 138 -4.29 -5.24 4.75
N THR A 139 -3.61 -5.47 5.84
CA THR A 139 -2.50 -4.62 6.30
C THR A 139 -1.21 -5.40 6.23
N ILE A 140 -0.18 -4.80 5.66
CA ILE A 140 1.14 -5.41 5.44
C ILE A 140 2.18 -4.56 6.16
N SER A 141 3.01 -5.20 6.98
CA SER A 141 4.14 -4.58 7.65
C SER A 141 5.45 -5.22 7.18
N ASP A 142 6.58 -4.59 7.52
CA ASP A 142 7.90 -5.18 7.26
C ASP A 142 8.11 -6.53 7.96
N PHE A 143 7.23 -6.87 8.90
CA PHE A 143 7.26 -8.14 9.65
C PHE A 143 6.25 -9.18 9.14
N GLY A 144 5.56 -8.92 8.04
CA GLY A 144 4.55 -9.80 7.44
C GLY A 144 3.13 -9.25 7.49
N GLU A 145 2.17 -10.11 7.17
CA GLU A 145 0.74 -9.78 7.24
C GLU A 145 0.27 -9.67 8.70
N VAL A 146 -0.56 -8.68 8.99
CA VAL A 146 -1.16 -8.45 10.31
C VAL A 146 -2.66 -8.66 10.23
#